data_bda795323904aa899f884ca58275dd0d
#
_entry.id   bda795323904aa899f884ca58275dd0d
#
_cell.length_a   1.000
_cell.length_b   1.000
_cell.length_c   1.000
_cell.angle_alpha   90.00
_cell.angle_beta   90.00
_cell.angle_gamma   90.00
#
_symmetry.space_group_name_H-M   'P 1'
#
loop_
_entity.id
_entity.type
_entity.pdbx_description
1 polymer ?
#
loop_
_entity_poly.entity_id
_entity_poly.type
_entity_poly.pdbx_seq_one_letter_code
_entity_poly.pdbx_strand_id
1 'polypeptide(L)'
;MKSLKYLIVVLAVMVAASALAGVRTDAQMRRAANRVLKSSRPLEQVAYYPGMALYRQAGGGFAIISSDDNSPAVLAYSTNSTLSLSDDNPGFNWWLNATRKVMLQQQPRRETTKPDPSRFPTSVQPLLTTTWGQREPFKFMCPFDTYVSDLSQYGTYTPDAGHYSVGCGPLAMAQYMNYYKFPKHGMGEESVTVKYDQGDVTVHVDFEQATYDWDNMIDDYQGDYTREQGMAVAQLCYHCGVAAQTTWNSLGGGTTDQRIIEAFINHFNYNDTAHYVPRSRYDEPAWMEMIYSMLSSGNPILYSAKDINIPAGIIAGHNFIIDGYDENGLVHVNWGWYGVENGYFDIALLNVLQYTYDDWQAMYVGLYPNREHLPGDVNDDGKLGIDDVTDLIDFLLAGNSAGNNQADVDADGRISIEDVTTLIDFLLSGNK
;
A
#
# COMPACT_ATOMS: atom_id res chain seq x y z
N MET A 1 61.48 -24.32 -11.87
CA MET A 1 61.03 -23.03 -11.30
C MET A 1 60.12 -22.19 -12.18
N LYS A 2 60.24 -22.19 -13.52
CA LYS A 2 59.33 -21.43 -14.41
C LYS A 2 57.89 -22.00 -14.44
N SER A 3 57.74 -23.33 -14.42
CA SER A 3 56.43 -24.02 -14.45
C SER A 3 55.61 -23.77 -13.17
N LEU A 4 56.26 -23.64 -12.00
CA LEU A 4 55.58 -23.39 -10.73
C LEU A 4 55.01 -21.96 -10.63
N LYS A 5 55.73 -20.98 -11.25
CA LYS A 5 55.22 -19.59 -11.31
C LYS A 5 53.99 -19.44 -12.19
N TYR A 6 53.95 -20.18 -13.32
CA TYR A 6 52.76 -20.19 -14.18
C TYR A 6 51.56 -20.88 -13.52
N LEU A 7 51.78 -21.92 -12.74
CA LEU A 7 50.72 -22.60 -12.00
C LEU A 7 50.13 -21.71 -10.92
N ILE A 8 50.97 -20.96 -10.20
CA ILE A 8 50.52 -20.02 -9.17
C ILE A 8 49.76 -18.82 -9.80
N VAL A 9 50.19 -18.29 -10.93
CA VAL A 9 49.50 -17.23 -11.66
C VAL A 9 48.16 -17.72 -12.23
N VAL A 10 48.09 -18.91 -12.78
CA VAL A 10 46.84 -19.50 -13.28
C VAL A 10 45.89 -19.82 -12.13
N LEU A 11 46.38 -20.32 -11.00
CA LEU A 11 45.58 -20.55 -9.79
C LEU A 11 45.07 -19.23 -9.20
N ALA A 12 45.89 -18.18 -9.14
CA ALA A 12 45.49 -16.85 -8.67
C ALA A 12 44.48 -16.18 -9.61
N VAL A 13 44.59 -16.37 -10.92
CA VAL A 13 43.60 -15.88 -11.90
C VAL A 13 42.30 -16.69 -11.82
N MET A 14 42.36 -18.03 -11.61
CA MET A 14 41.16 -18.84 -11.40
C MET A 14 40.48 -18.52 -10.05
N VAL A 15 41.23 -18.26 -8.97
CA VAL A 15 40.66 -17.83 -7.68
C VAL A 15 40.11 -16.44 -7.77
N ALA A 16 40.73 -15.52 -8.50
CA ALA A 16 40.20 -14.20 -8.76
C ALA A 16 38.97 -14.23 -9.68
N ALA A 17 38.92 -15.13 -10.66
CA ALA A 17 37.77 -15.35 -11.52
C ALA A 17 36.61 -16.03 -10.76
N SER A 18 36.88 -16.94 -9.83
CA SER A 18 35.86 -17.55 -8.99
C SER A 18 35.39 -16.63 -7.86
N ALA A 19 36.21 -15.67 -7.41
CA ALA A 19 35.80 -14.61 -6.48
C ALA A 19 34.97 -13.51 -7.14
N LEU A 20 34.95 -13.45 -8.47
CA LEU A 20 34.11 -12.55 -9.28
C LEU A 20 32.90 -13.26 -9.91
N ALA A 21 32.80 -14.57 -9.80
CA ALA A 21 31.62 -15.34 -10.16
C ALA A 21 30.60 -15.14 -9.06
N GLY A 22 29.52 -14.45 -9.38
CA GLY A 22 28.47 -14.12 -8.42
C GLY A 22 28.13 -12.63 -8.31
N VAL A 23 28.84 -11.75 -9.06
CA VAL A 23 28.60 -10.29 -9.02
C VAL A 23 28.29 -9.76 -10.42
N ARG A 24 27.12 -9.14 -10.56
CA ARG A 24 26.74 -8.42 -11.80
C ARG A 24 27.63 -7.21 -12.01
N THR A 25 28.14 -7.06 -13.23
CA THR A 25 28.89 -5.86 -13.64
C THR A 25 27.96 -4.64 -13.72
N ASP A 26 28.53 -3.43 -13.65
CA ASP A 26 27.76 -2.18 -13.85
C ASP A 26 26.98 -2.18 -15.17
N ALA A 27 27.57 -2.68 -16.25
CA ALA A 27 26.88 -2.80 -17.53
C ALA A 27 25.67 -3.76 -17.50
N GLN A 28 25.73 -4.83 -16.71
CA GLN A 28 24.60 -5.75 -16.51
C GLN A 28 23.51 -5.10 -15.66
N MET A 29 23.88 -4.41 -14.59
CA MET A 29 22.95 -3.67 -13.72
C MET A 29 22.22 -2.56 -14.49
N ARG A 30 22.95 -1.74 -15.28
CA ARG A 30 22.33 -0.70 -16.12
C ARG A 30 21.40 -1.28 -17.19
N ARG A 31 21.74 -2.44 -17.79
CA ARG A 31 20.82 -3.14 -18.71
C ARG A 31 19.54 -3.59 -18.01
N ALA A 32 19.64 -4.11 -16.79
CA ALA A 32 18.48 -4.51 -16.01
C ALA A 32 17.58 -3.30 -15.68
N ALA A 33 18.18 -2.17 -15.22
CA ALA A 33 17.47 -0.93 -14.95
C ALA A 33 16.76 -0.40 -16.21
N ASN A 34 17.45 -0.31 -17.35
CA ASN A 34 16.83 0.16 -18.60
C ASN A 34 15.67 -0.72 -19.08
N ARG A 35 15.73 -2.03 -18.81
CA ARG A 35 14.67 -2.97 -19.20
C ARG A 35 13.36 -2.66 -18.46
N VAL A 36 13.41 -2.47 -17.15
CA VAL A 36 12.19 -2.21 -16.34
C VAL A 36 11.69 -0.80 -16.50
N LEU A 37 12.57 0.16 -16.71
CA LEU A 37 12.17 1.56 -16.94
C LEU A 37 11.61 1.81 -18.34
N LYS A 38 11.80 0.87 -19.29
CA LYS A 38 11.30 0.96 -20.67
C LYS A 38 11.60 2.31 -21.34
N SER A 39 12.74 2.92 -21.00
CA SER A 39 13.11 4.27 -21.40
C SER A 39 14.56 4.33 -21.88
N SER A 40 14.81 5.15 -22.90
CA SER A 40 16.16 5.46 -23.41
C SER A 40 16.81 6.66 -22.72
N ARG A 41 16.13 7.28 -21.73
CA ARG A 41 16.70 8.42 -20.99
C ARG A 41 17.96 7.98 -20.24
N PRO A 42 18.96 8.87 -20.09
CA PRO A 42 20.17 8.54 -19.34
C PRO A 42 19.86 8.13 -17.90
N LEU A 43 20.53 7.08 -17.44
CA LEU A 43 20.52 6.63 -16.05
C LEU A 43 21.63 7.31 -15.27
N GLU A 44 21.28 8.00 -14.21
CA GLU A 44 22.21 8.45 -13.18
C GLU A 44 22.26 7.41 -12.05
N GLN A 45 23.46 6.95 -11.70
CA GLN A 45 23.62 6.16 -10.47
C GLN A 45 23.75 7.12 -9.30
N VAL A 46 22.74 7.12 -8.44
CA VAL A 46 22.66 8.08 -7.32
C VAL A 46 23.19 7.51 -6.01
N ALA A 47 23.25 6.18 -5.89
CA ALA A 47 23.85 5.52 -4.74
C ALA A 47 24.34 4.12 -5.13
N TYR A 48 25.31 3.63 -4.36
CA TYR A 48 25.74 2.24 -4.37
C TYR A 48 25.91 1.77 -2.92
N TYR A 49 25.25 0.67 -2.61
CA TYR A 49 25.42 -0.06 -1.35
C TYR A 49 26.00 -1.45 -1.65
N PRO A 50 26.72 -2.07 -0.72
CA PRO A 50 27.14 -3.45 -0.93
C PRO A 50 25.93 -4.33 -1.32
N GLY A 51 26.03 -4.99 -2.47
CA GLY A 51 24.97 -5.84 -3.00
C GLY A 51 23.96 -5.14 -3.92
N MET A 52 23.91 -3.81 -4.03
CA MET A 52 22.93 -3.13 -4.90
C MET A 52 23.33 -1.73 -5.35
N ALA A 53 22.84 -1.33 -6.52
CA ALA A 53 22.97 0.02 -7.08
C ALA A 53 21.60 0.67 -7.30
N LEU A 54 21.52 1.97 -7.04
CA LEU A 54 20.33 2.78 -7.19
C LEU A 54 20.51 3.73 -8.38
N TYR A 55 19.56 3.68 -9.30
CA TYR A 55 19.54 4.49 -10.51
C TYR A 55 18.27 5.34 -10.55
N ARG A 56 18.38 6.56 -11.10
CA ARG A 56 17.24 7.41 -11.41
C ARG A 56 17.33 7.97 -12.84
N GLN A 57 16.20 8.42 -13.35
CA GLN A 57 16.11 9.14 -14.62
C GLN A 57 15.62 10.57 -14.42
N ALA A 58 16.12 11.49 -15.20
CA ALA A 58 15.61 12.86 -15.21
C ALA A 58 14.13 12.87 -15.64
N GLY A 59 13.30 13.60 -14.89
CA GLY A 59 11.85 13.70 -15.16
C GLY A 59 11.03 12.51 -14.63
N GLY A 60 11.59 11.74 -13.69
CA GLY A 60 10.94 10.62 -13.00
C GLY A 60 11.33 9.24 -13.51
N GLY A 61 11.20 8.29 -12.64
CA GLY A 61 11.62 6.90 -12.83
C GLY A 61 12.90 6.56 -12.08
N PHE A 62 12.89 5.40 -11.42
CA PHE A 62 14.05 4.86 -10.70
C PHE A 62 14.11 3.34 -10.82
N ALA A 63 15.30 2.78 -10.59
CA ALA A 63 15.48 1.34 -10.45
C ALA A 63 16.55 1.03 -9.39
N ILE A 64 16.28 0.02 -8.56
CA ILE A 64 17.18 -0.53 -7.56
C ILE A 64 17.54 -1.92 -8.01
N ILE A 65 18.81 -2.14 -8.31
CA ILE A 65 19.32 -3.33 -8.99
C ILE A 65 20.32 -4.04 -8.09
N SER A 66 20.12 -5.34 -7.90
CA SER A 66 21.07 -6.20 -7.20
C SER A 66 22.36 -6.39 -7.99
N SER A 67 23.49 -6.27 -7.31
CA SER A 67 24.78 -6.71 -7.86
C SER A 67 25.09 -8.18 -7.62
N ASP A 68 24.33 -8.87 -6.75
CA ASP A 68 24.46 -10.32 -6.49
C ASP A 68 23.66 -11.11 -7.51
N ASP A 69 24.30 -12.01 -8.28
CA ASP A 69 23.65 -12.81 -9.31
C ASP A 69 22.86 -14.02 -8.75
N ASN A 70 23.00 -14.33 -7.46
CA ASN A 70 22.13 -15.28 -6.74
C ASN A 70 20.75 -14.66 -6.41
N SER A 71 20.63 -13.34 -6.43
CA SER A 71 19.38 -12.61 -6.17
C SER A 71 18.71 -12.18 -7.48
N PRO A 72 17.40 -11.94 -7.50
CA PRO A 72 16.73 -11.28 -8.61
C PRO A 72 17.46 -9.98 -8.99
N ALA A 73 17.56 -9.72 -10.30
CA ALA A 73 18.31 -8.55 -10.74
C ALA A 73 17.63 -7.24 -10.33
N VAL A 74 16.30 -7.17 -10.39
CA VAL A 74 15.50 -6.00 -10.05
C VAL A 74 14.94 -6.19 -8.66
N LEU A 75 15.28 -5.29 -7.74
CA LEU A 75 14.78 -5.27 -6.38
C LEU A 75 13.60 -4.29 -6.23
N ALA A 76 13.65 -3.18 -6.96
CA ALA A 76 12.54 -2.24 -7.06
C ALA A 76 12.66 -1.38 -8.32
N TYR A 77 11.54 -0.83 -8.80
CA TYR A 77 11.52 0.19 -9.84
C TYR A 77 10.21 0.99 -9.83
N SER A 78 10.29 2.18 -10.42
CA SER A 78 9.13 2.97 -10.83
C SER A 78 9.42 3.63 -12.16
N THR A 79 8.43 3.73 -13.04
CA THR A 79 8.59 4.39 -14.34
C THR A 79 8.33 5.89 -14.30
N ASN A 80 7.73 6.39 -13.23
CA ASN A 80 7.24 7.77 -13.12
C ASN A 80 7.54 8.44 -11.78
N SER A 81 7.70 7.70 -10.69
CA SER A 81 7.95 8.26 -9.36
C SER A 81 9.38 8.78 -9.20
N THR A 82 9.55 9.73 -8.30
CA THR A 82 10.86 10.31 -7.96
C THR A 82 11.55 9.47 -6.87
N LEU A 83 12.86 9.30 -6.99
CA LEU A 83 13.73 8.74 -5.95
C LEU A 83 14.46 9.90 -5.25
N SER A 84 14.06 10.25 -4.03
CA SER A 84 14.64 11.38 -3.30
C SER A 84 15.85 10.99 -2.46
N LEU A 85 15.86 9.79 -1.89
CA LEU A 85 16.84 9.30 -0.91
C LEU A 85 16.94 10.21 0.34
N SER A 86 15.89 10.96 0.64
CA SER A 86 15.78 11.69 1.90
C SER A 86 15.29 10.77 3.01
N ASP A 87 15.52 11.17 4.26
CA ASP A 87 14.99 10.44 5.42
C ASP A 87 13.49 10.69 5.63
N ASP A 88 12.84 11.43 4.73
CA ASP A 88 11.46 11.88 4.89
C ASP A 88 10.41 10.77 4.69
N ASN A 89 10.67 9.77 3.83
CA ASN A 89 9.75 8.67 3.57
C ASN A 89 10.07 7.45 4.45
N PRO A 90 9.41 7.27 5.61
CA PRO A 90 9.77 6.23 6.56
C PRO A 90 9.50 4.82 6.02
N GLY A 91 8.49 4.63 5.18
CA GLY A 91 8.14 3.33 4.60
C GLY A 91 9.19 2.86 3.60
N PHE A 92 9.53 3.71 2.64
CA PHE A 92 10.60 3.40 1.68
C PHE A 92 11.95 3.18 2.37
N ASN A 93 12.29 4.03 3.34
CA ASN A 93 13.54 3.92 4.10
C ASN A 93 13.60 2.62 4.93
N TRP A 94 12.47 2.19 5.51
CA TRP A 94 12.37 0.89 6.15
C TRP A 94 12.70 -0.23 5.17
N TRP A 95 12.03 -0.28 4.00
CA TRP A 95 12.26 -1.29 2.98
C TRP A 95 13.71 -1.27 2.46
N LEU A 96 14.24 -0.09 2.16
CA LEU A 96 15.62 0.08 1.67
C LEU A 96 16.65 -0.42 2.69
N ASN A 97 16.49 -0.08 3.97
CA ASN A 97 17.40 -0.50 5.03
C ASN A 97 17.31 -2.01 5.30
N ALA A 98 16.11 -2.58 5.29
CA ALA A 98 15.92 -4.02 5.41
C ALA A 98 16.58 -4.76 4.22
N THR A 99 16.33 -4.30 3.00
CA THR A 99 16.96 -4.85 1.78
C THR A 99 18.48 -4.75 1.84
N ARG A 100 19.06 -3.62 2.28
CA ARG A 100 20.51 -3.49 2.46
C ARG A 100 21.07 -4.53 3.43
N LYS A 101 20.41 -4.79 4.55
CA LYS A 101 20.84 -5.79 5.54
C LYS A 101 20.80 -7.20 4.93
N VAL A 102 19.76 -7.52 4.18
CA VAL A 102 19.64 -8.80 3.46
C VAL A 102 20.76 -8.96 2.43
N MET A 103 21.02 -7.93 1.62
CA MET A 103 22.04 -7.96 0.56
C MET A 103 23.49 -8.04 1.07
N LEU A 104 23.74 -7.73 2.35
CA LEU A 104 25.07 -7.92 2.99
C LEU A 104 25.37 -9.38 3.31
N GLN A 105 24.37 -10.27 3.25
CA GLN A 105 24.53 -11.68 3.54
C GLN A 105 24.73 -12.48 2.25
N GLN A 106 25.44 -13.61 2.34
CA GLN A 106 25.47 -14.57 1.23
C GLN A 106 24.10 -15.22 1.11
N GLN A 107 23.39 -14.88 0.04
CA GLN A 107 22.08 -15.41 -0.24
C GLN A 107 22.18 -16.75 -0.97
N PRO A 108 21.36 -17.76 -0.63
CA PRO A 108 21.11 -18.88 -1.55
C PRO A 108 20.49 -18.30 -2.84
N ARG A 109 20.66 -19.02 -3.95
CA ARG A 109 20.03 -18.59 -5.20
C ARG A 109 18.52 -18.52 -5.02
N ARG A 110 17.97 -17.33 -5.31
CA ARG A 110 16.56 -17.01 -5.17
C ARG A 110 16.00 -16.48 -6.50
N GLU A 111 14.80 -16.88 -6.80
CA GLU A 111 13.97 -16.29 -7.85
C GLU A 111 12.73 -15.67 -7.19
N THR A 112 12.19 -14.61 -7.74
CA THR A 112 10.91 -14.04 -7.27
C THR A 112 9.78 -15.03 -7.49
N THR A 113 8.90 -15.17 -6.51
CA THR A 113 7.63 -15.90 -6.69
C THR A 113 6.74 -15.08 -7.61
N LYS A 114 6.40 -15.64 -8.77
CA LYS A 114 5.57 -14.98 -9.79
C LYS A 114 4.12 -15.43 -9.69
N PRO A 115 3.17 -14.59 -10.17
CA PRO A 115 1.79 -15.03 -10.28
C PRO A 115 1.67 -16.23 -11.23
N ASP A 116 0.91 -17.24 -10.80
CA ASP A 116 0.58 -18.39 -11.64
C ASP A 116 -0.46 -17.97 -12.70
N PRO A 117 -0.11 -17.97 -14.00
CA PRO A 117 -1.02 -17.47 -15.05
C PRO A 117 -2.23 -18.37 -15.28
N SER A 118 -2.26 -19.57 -14.69
CA SER A 118 -3.48 -20.42 -14.71
C SER A 118 -4.52 -20.02 -13.66
N ARG A 119 -4.15 -19.16 -12.69
CA ARG A 119 -4.99 -18.76 -11.56
C ARG A 119 -5.16 -17.25 -11.45
N PHE A 120 -4.17 -16.49 -11.90
CA PHE A 120 -4.13 -15.03 -11.72
C PHE A 120 -3.71 -14.35 -13.03
N PRO A 121 -4.16 -13.12 -13.28
CA PRO A 121 -3.56 -12.27 -14.31
C PRO A 121 -2.03 -12.18 -14.12
N THR A 122 -1.29 -12.06 -15.21
CA THR A 122 0.18 -11.93 -15.13
C THR A 122 0.63 -10.63 -14.45
N SER A 123 -0.21 -9.63 -14.43
CA SER A 123 0.00 -8.36 -13.72
C SER A 123 -1.33 -7.70 -13.38
N VAL A 124 -1.35 -6.91 -12.31
CA VAL A 124 -2.45 -6.01 -11.94
C VAL A 124 -1.86 -4.60 -11.83
N GLN A 125 -2.44 -3.65 -12.58
CA GLN A 125 -2.02 -2.25 -12.50
C GLN A 125 -2.39 -1.68 -11.14
N PRO A 126 -1.70 -0.62 -10.66
CA PRO A 126 -2.05 0.01 -9.40
C PRO A 126 -3.55 0.36 -9.34
N LEU A 127 -4.23 -0.14 -8.30
CA LEU A 127 -5.66 0.07 -8.09
C LEU A 127 -5.94 1.48 -7.56
N LEU A 128 -5.04 2.03 -6.73
CA LEU A 128 -5.17 3.37 -6.19
C LEU A 128 -4.59 4.40 -7.16
N THR A 129 -5.30 5.51 -7.29
CA THR A 129 -4.85 6.69 -8.05
C THR A 129 -4.27 7.77 -7.12
N THR A 130 -4.55 7.67 -5.82
CA THR A 130 -4.15 8.68 -4.82
C THR A 130 -2.65 8.75 -4.62
N THR A 131 -2.14 10.00 -4.53
CA THR A 131 -0.76 10.32 -4.14
C THR A 131 -0.73 11.10 -2.81
N TRP A 132 -1.52 10.65 -1.83
CA TRP A 132 -1.71 11.35 -0.58
C TRP A 132 -0.49 11.28 0.34
N GLY A 133 -0.43 12.19 1.31
CA GLY A 133 0.65 12.29 2.27
C GLY A 133 0.17 12.62 3.69
N GLN A 134 1.09 12.75 4.64
CA GLN A 134 0.75 12.90 6.06
C GLN A 134 0.70 14.36 6.54
N ARG A 135 1.09 15.32 5.68
CA ARG A 135 1.15 16.75 6.02
C ARG A 135 -0.04 17.50 5.38
N GLU A 136 0.18 18.68 4.86
CA GLU A 136 -0.85 19.51 4.22
C GLU A 136 -1.43 18.86 2.95
N PRO A 137 -2.74 18.95 2.73
CA PRO A 137 -3.82 19.46 3.59
C PRO A 137 -4.34 18.44 4.60
N PHE A 138 -3.88 17.19 4.53
CA PHE A 138 -4.43 16.02 5.23
C PHE A 138 -4.47 16.20 6.75
N LYS A 139 -3.53 16.98 7.33
CA LYS A 139 -3.42 17.20 8.77
C LYS A 139 -4.26 18.37 9.32
N PHE A 140 -4.90 19.19 8.49
CA PHE A 140 -5.51 20.47 8.90
C PHE A 140 -6.70 20.36 9.86
N MET A 141 -7.14 19.18 10.21
CA MET A 141 -8.08 18.92 11.30
C MET A 141 -7.48 18.07 12.43
N CYS A 142 -6.26 17.56 12.28
CA CYS A 142 -5.56 16.83 13.33
C CYS A 142 -5.33 17.73 14.55
N PRO A 143 -5.06 17.18 15.75
CA PRO A 143 -4.74 17.97 16.92
C PRO A 143 -3.56 18.91 16.67
N PHE A 144 -3.59 20.07 17.33
CA PHE A 144 -2.51 21.05 17.24
C PHE A 144 -1.18 20.46 17.75
N ASP A 145 -0.07 20.86 17.16
CA ASP A 145 1.28 20.48 17.62
C ASP A 145 1.74 21.26 18.87
N THR A 146 0.96 22.28 19.26
CA THR A 146 1.11 23.04 20.49
C THR A 146 -0.24 23.08 21.23
N TYR A 147 -0.20 23.28 22.56
CA TYR A 147 -1.40 23.36 23.38
C TYR A 147 -2.25 24.58 23.00
N VAL A 148 -3.53 24.37 22.73
CA VAL A 148 -4.54 25.41 22.50
C VAL A 148 -5.62 25.30 23.57
N SER A 149 -5.83 26.37 24.33
CA SER A 149 -6.76 26.38 25.46
C SER A 149 -8.24 26.41 25.05
N ASP A 150 -8.55 26.90 23.84
CA ASP A 150 -9.91 26.90 23.28
C ASP A 150 -10.21 25.53 22.64
N LEU A 151 -10.86 24.67 23.41
CA LEU A 151 -11.17 23.31 23.00
C LEU A 151 -12.10 23.23 21.79
N SER A 152 -12.85 24.29 21.48
CA SER A 152 -13.74 24.33 20.31
C SER A 152 -13.01 24.39 18.97
N GLN A 153 -11.70 24.67 18.98
CA GLN A 153 -10.87 24.69 17.77
C GLN A 153 -10.40 23.31 17.33
N TYR A 154 -10.37 22.33 18.24
CA TYR A 154 -9.96 20.97 17.90
C TYR A 154 -10.99 20.30 16.99
N GLY A 155 -10.51 19.55 15.98
CA GLY A 155 -11.36 18.92 14.98
C GLY A 155 -11.98 19.89 13.96
N THR A 156 -11.51 21.15 13.91
CA THR A 156 -11.92 22.12 12.91
C THR A 156 -10.84 22.32 11.85
N TYR A 157 -11.24 22.68 10.63
CA TYR A 157 -10.31 22.92 9.54
C TYR A 157 -9.57 24.25 9.70
N THR A 158 -8.30 24.19 10.11
CA THR A 158 -7.47 25.35 10.45
C THR A 158 -6.11 25.30 9.72
N PRO A 159 -6.07 25.62 8.40
CA PRO A 159 -4.85 25.46 7.57
C PRO A 159 -3.70 26.38 7.99
N ASP A 160 -3.99 27.49 8.67
CA ASP A 160 -2.97 28.47 9.12
C ASP A 160 -2.35 28.15 10.50
N ALA A 161 -2.77 27.03 11.11
CA ALA A 161 -2.27 26.60 12.41
C ALA A 161 -1.28 25.43 12.29
N GLY A 162 -0.43 25.26 13.30
CA GLY A 162 0.43 24.07 13.43
C GLY A 162 -0.36 22.85 13.87
N HIS A 163 -0.18 21.72 13.19
CA HIS A 163 -0.86 20.46 13.50
C HIS A 163 0.13 19.31 13.50
N TYR A 164 -0.12 18.31 14.33
CA TYR A 164 0.55 17.01 14.22
C TYR A 164 0.25 16.37 12.86
N SER A 165 1.21 15.61 12.33
CA SER A 165 1.01 14.79 11.13
C SER A 165 -0.12 13.78 11.34
N VAL A 166 -0.81 13.42 10.28
CA VAL A 166 -1.91 12.42 10.28
C VAL A 166 -1.48 11.10 10.92
N GLY A 167 -0.29 10.63 10.58
CA GLY A 167 0.20 9.29 10.89
C GLY A 167 -0.03 8.31 9.75
N CYS A 168 0.87 7.34 9.61
CA CYS A 168 0.84 6.40 8.48
C CYS A 168 -0.39 5.48 8.51
N GLY A 169 -0.79 5.00 9.70
CA GLY A 169 -1.98 4.16 9.87
C GLY A 169 -3.26 4.85 9.41
N PRO A 170 -3.62 6.00 10.00
CA PRO A 170 -4.80 6.76 9.57
C PRO A 170 -4.78 7.17 8.10
N LEU A 171 -3.60 7.53 7.56
CA LEU A 171 -3.48 7.86 6.14
C LEU A 171 -3.72 6.64 5.24
N ALA A 172 -3.16 5.48 5.59
CA ALA A 172 -3.40 4.24 4.85
C ALA A 172 -4.88 3.84 4.90
N MET A 173 -5.54 4.00 6.07
CA MET A 173 -7.00 3.82 6.20
C MET A 173 -7.76 4.76 5.27
N ALA A 174 -7.42 6.05 5.27
CA ALA A 174 -8.09 7.06 4.47
C ALA A 174 -7.96 6.77 2.96
N GLN A 175 -6.77 6.40 2.48
CA GLN A 175 -6.56 6.01 1.07
C GLN A 175 -7.35 4.74 0.71
N TYR A 176 -7.36 3.75 1.62
CA TYR A 176 -8.11 2.52 1.46
C TYR A 176 -9.63 2.78 1.34
N MET A 177 -10.16 3.61 2.25
CA MET A 177 -11.57 4.01 2.24
C MET A 177 -11.92 4.86 1.00
N ASN A 178 -11.01 5.72 0.56
CA ASN A 178 -11.20 6.52 -0.65
C ASN A 178 -11.26 5.66 -1.93
N TYR A 179 -10.50 4.55 -1.99
CA TYR A 179 -10.61 3.60 -3.10
C TYR A 179 -12.04 3.05 -3.23
N TYR A 180 -12.65 2.67 -2.11
CA TYR A 180 -14.04 2.17 -2.09
C TYR A 180 -15.11 3.27 -2.08
N LYS A 181 -14.75 4.54 -1.86
CA LYS A 181 -15.71 5.64 -1.61
C LYS A 181 -16.74 5.28 -0.53
N PHE A 182 -16.27 4.66 0.57
CA PHE A 182 -17.11 4.09 1.62
C PHE A 182 -16.50 4.30 3.01
N PRO A 183 -17.34 4.50 4.06
CA PRO A 183 -18.81 4.66 4.04
C PRO A 183 -19.22 6.10 3.70
N LYS A 184 -20.50 6.33 3.46
CA LYS A 184 -21.05 7.69 3.35
C LYS A 184 -21.14 8.38 4.72
N HIS A 185 -21.48 7.61 5.75
CA HIS A 185 -21.57 8.05 7.16
C HIS A 185 -20.82 7.04 8.02
N GLY A 186 -20.20 7.50 9.09
CA GLY A 186 -19.62 6.62 10.09
C GLY A 186 -20.63 6.11 11.11
N MET A 187 -20.17 5.40 12.14
CA MET A 187 -20.98 4.80 13.20
C MET A 187 -20.38 5.08 14.57
N GLY A 188 -21.25 5.35 15.56
CA GLY A 188 -20.86 5.54 16.95
C GLY A 188 -19.98 6.77 17.18
N GLU A 189 -19.27 6.76 18.29
CA GLU A 189 -18.41 7.86 18.73
C GLU A 189 -17.07 7.33 19.29
N GLU A 190 -16.02 8.15 19.25
CA GLU A 190 -14.72 7.81 19.83
C GLU A 190 -13.99 9.07 20.33
N SER A 191 -13.10 8.89 21.31
CA SER A 191 -12.30 9.97 21.90
C SER A 191 -10.85 9.57 22.07
N VAL A 192 -9.94 10.51 21.80
CA VAL A 192 -8.51 10.33 22.01
C VAL A 192 -7.96 11.46 22.85
N THR A 193 -7.10 11.11 23.82
CA THR A 193 -6.41 12.11 24.65
C THR A 193 -5.03 12.42 24.09
N VAL A 194 -4.82 13.67 23.72
CA VAL A 194 -3.54 14.22 23.29
C VAL A 194 -2.86 14.87 24.50
N LYS A 195 -1.58 14.54 24.69
CA LYS A 195 -0.82 15.00 25.86
C LYS A 195 0.09 16.15 25.48
N TYR A 196 0.01 17.24 26.25
CA TYR A 196 0.87 18.41 26.16
C TYR A 196 1.50 18.71 27.53
N ASP A 197 2.58 19.46 27.56
CA ASP A 197 3.21 19.88 28.81
C ASP A 197 2.28 20.75 29.69
N GLN A 198 1.36 21.48 29.05
CA GLN A 198 0.38 22.36 29.70
C GLN A 198 -0.86 21.61 30.22
N GLY A 199 -1.06 20.36 29.83
CA GLY A 199 -2.21 19.53 30.22
C GLY A 199 -2.73 18.68 29.09
N ASP A 200 -3.62 17.77 29.39
CA ASP A 200 -4.20 16.83 28.44
C ASP A 200 -5.42 17.46 27.74
N VAL A 201 -5.57 17.17 26.44
CA VAL A 201 -6.75 17.55 25.65
C VAL A 201 -7.38 16.28 25.10
N THR A 202 -8.65 16.08 25.40
CA THR A 202 -9.44 14.98 24.80
C THR A 202 -10.21 15.51 23.60
N VAL A 203 -9.88 14.99 22.42
CA VAL A 203 -10.64 15.23 21.19
C VAL A 203 -11.69 14.13 21.03
N HIS A 204 -12.84 14.50 20.49
CA HIS A 204 -13.99 13.60 20.35
C HIS A 204 -14.56 13.70 18.93
N VAL A 205 -15.00 12.59 18.38
CA VAL A 205 -15.70 12.50 17.11
C VAL A 205 -16.96 11.66 17.27
N ASP A 206 -18.10 12.26 16.92
CA ASP A 206 -19.35 11.55 16.67
C ASP A 206 -19.41 11.21 15.17
N PHE A 207 -19.16 9.95 14.83
CA PHE A 207 -19.08 9.49 13.44
C PHE A 207 -20.47 9.43 12.79
N GLU A 208 -21.55 9.29 13.55
CA GLU A 208 -22.93 9.27 13.01
C GLU A 208 -23.32 10.61 12.42
N GLN A 209 -22.78 11.71 12.94
CA GLN A 209 -23.00 13.06 12.40
C GLN A 209 -22.10 13.39 11.23
N ALA A 210 -21.10 12.54 10.95
CA ALA A 210 -20.14 12.78 9.87
C ALA A 210 -20.69 12.30 8.52
N THR A 211 -20.49 13.13 7.50
CA THR A 211 -20.69 12.74 6.10
C THR A 211 -19.35 12.87 5.38
N TYR A 212 -18.93 11.83 4.67
CA TYR A 212 -17.70 11.85 3.88
C TYR A 212 -18.02 12.27 2.45
N ASP A 213 -17.42 13.37 2.03
CA ASP A 213 -17.61 13.99 0.72
C ASP A 213 -16.57 13.43 -0.27
N TRP A 214 -16.83 12.21 -0.73
CA TRP A 214 -15.92 11.48 -1.61
C TRP A 214 -15.65 12.19 -2.93
N ASP A 215 -16.61 12.94 -3.46
CA ASP A 215 -16.48 13.64 -4.75
C ASP A 215 -15.52 14.83 -4.67
N ASN A 216 -15.33 15.38 -3.48
CA ASN A 216 -14.36 16.43 -3.20
C ASN A 216 -12.99 15.91 -2.75
N MET A 217 -12.79 14.59 -2.66
CA MET A 217 -11.48 14.01 -2.36
C MET A 217 -10.75 13.71 -3.66
N ILE A 218 -9.82 14.60 -4.05
CA ILE A 218 -9.01 14.47 -5.28
C ILE A 218 -7.79 13.57 -5.07
N ASP A 219 -7.25 13.04 -6.16
CA ASP A 219 -6.15 12.08 -6.13
C ASP A 219 -4.80 12.71 -5.72
N ASP A 220 -4.56 13.96 -6.11
CA ASP A 220 -3.30 14.67 -5.89
C ASP A 220 -3.54 16.08 -5.34
N TYR A 221 -2.89 16.38 -4.22
CA TYR A 221 -2.95 17.67 -3.53
C TYR A 221 -1.63 18.46 -3.62
N GLN A 222 -0.70 18.06 -4.47
CA GLN A 222 0.56 18.80 -4.66
C GLN A 222 0.37 20.06 -5.53
N GLY A 223 -0.73 20.12 -6.30
CA GLY A 223 -1.15 21.28 -7.05
C GLY A 223 -2.17 22.14 -6.29
N ASP A 224 -2.91 22.98 -7.05
CA ASP A 224 -4.00 23.79 -6.51
C ASP A 224 -5.20 22.91 -6.15
N TYR A 225 -5.83 23.17 -5.01
CA TYR A 225 -7.07 22.55 -4.57
C TYR A 225 -7.96 23.58 -3.86
N THR A 226 -9.28 23.33 -3.85
CA THR A 226 -10.22 24.22 -3.18
C THR A 226 -10.24 23.98 -1.66
N ARG A 227 -10.82 24.92 -0.93
CA ARG A 227 -11.02 24.75 0.52
C ARG A 227 -11.87 23.52 0.83
N GLU A 228 -12.91 23.27 0.05
CA GLU A 228 -13.84 22.13 0.18
C GLU A 228 -13.10 20.81 -0.01
N GLN A 229 -12.24 20.72 -1.02
CA GLN A 229 -11.39 19.54 -1.26
C GLN A 229 -10.42 19.31 -0.10
N GLY A 230 -9.77 20.37 0.39
CA GLY A 230 -8.89 20.27 1.55
C GLY A 230 -9.63 19.85 2.82
N MET A 231 -10.85 20.37 3.04
CA MET A 231 -11.69 19.99 4.18
C MET A 231 -12.11 18.51 4.11
N ALA A 232 -12.57 18.06 2.95
CA ALA A 232 -13.05 16.69 2.78
C ALA A 232 -11.97 15.66 3.15
N VAL A 233 -10.75 15.80 2.63
CA VAL A 233 -9.66 14.88 2.92
C VAL A 233 -9.12 15.02 4.34
N ALA A 234 -9.04 16.24 4.88
CA ALA A 234 -8.59 16.49 6.25
C ALA A 234 -9.56 15.87 7.29
N GLN A 235 -10.88 15.98 7.05
CA GLN A 235 -11.90 15.34 7.87
C GLN A 235 -11.73 13.84 7.92
N LEU A 236 -11.61 13.19 6.76
CA LEU A 236 -11.42 11.74 6.68
C LEU A 236 -10.16 11.31 7.43
N CYS A 237 -9.02 11.96 7.19
CA CYS A 237 -7.76 11.64 7.85
C CYS A 237 -7.82 11.82 9.37
N TYR A 238 -8.43 12.90 9.85
CA TYR A 238 -8.63 13.15 11.28
C TYR A 238 -9.55 12.09 11.91
N HIS A 239 -10.66 11.77 11.27
CA HIS A 239 -11.59 10.74 11.74
C HIS A 239 -10.94 9.35 11.78
N CYS A 240 -10.17 8.96 10.76
CA CYS A 240 -9.37 7.73 10.80
C CYS A 240 -8.38 7.75 11.98
N GLY A 241 -7.80 8.91 12.27
CA GLY A 241 -6.87 9.05 13.39
C GLY A 241 -7.52 8.89 14.75
N VAL A 242 -8.71 9.47 14.96
CA VAL A 242 -9.47 9.31 16.21
C VAL A 242 -9.99 7.87 16.33
N ALA A 243 -10.59 7.33 15.28
CA ALA A 243 -11.12 5.97 15.26
C ALA A 243 -10.03 4.92 15.59
N ALA A 244 -8.82 5.08 15.04
CA ALA A 244 -7.69 4.20 15.29
C ALA A 244 -6.92 4.53 16.58
N GLN A 245 -7.45 5.38 17.47
CA GLN A 245 -6.82 5.72 18.75
C GLN A 245 -5.36 6.18 18.59
N THR A 246 -5.13 7.07 17.62
CA THR A 246 -3.79 7.53 17.27
C THR A 246 -3.15 8.32 18.39
N THR A 247 -1.94 7.95 18.79
CA THR A 247 -1.12 8.72 19.71
C THR A 247 -0.36 9.79 18.93
N TRP A 248 -0.89 11.02 18.92
CA TRP A 248 -0.22 12.16 18.30
C TRP A 248 0.87 12.75 19.20
N ASN A 249 2.05 12.98 18.66
CA ASN A 249 3.17 13.62 19.34
C ASN A 249 4.16 14.22 18.31
N SER A 250 5.23 14.85 18.79
CA SER A 250 6.25 15.48 17.94
C SER A 250 7.04 14.54 17.03
N LEU A 251 6.97 13.22 17.28
CA LEU A 251 7.60 12.19 16.44
C LEU A 251 6.65 11.66 15.36
N GLY A 252 5.38 12.06 15.37
CA GLY A 252 4.35 11.65 14.42
C GLY A 252 3.12 11.06 15.10
N GLY A 253 2.23 10.46 14.31
CA GLY A 253 1.05 9.75 14.78
C GLY A 253 1.25 8.24 14.75
N GLY A 254 1.07 7.56 15.88
CA GLY A 254 1.22 6.11 16.02
C GLY A 254 -0.07 5.41 16.43
N THR A 255 -0.34 4.26 15.84
CA THR A 255 -1.45 3.36 16.22
C THR A 255 -1.00 1.91 16.15
N THR A 256 -1.88 0.95 16.45
CA THR A 256 -1.61 -0.48 16.37
C THR A 256 -2.49 -1.14 15.30
N ASP A 257 -2.02 -2.28 14.76
CA ASP A 257 -2.78 -3.05 13.77
C ASP A 257 -4.19 -3.42 14.28
N GLN A 258 -4.30 -3.78 15.56
CA GLN A 258 -5.57 -4.12 16.19
C GLN A 258 -6.54 -2.93 16.21
N ARG A 259 -6.06 -1.73 16.56
CA ARG A 259 -6.89 -0.51 16.57
C ARG A 259 -7.35 -0.10 15.19
N ILE A 260 -6.54 -0.33 14.17
CA ILE A 260 -6.93 -0.08 12.77
C ILE A 260 -8.11 -1.00 12.39
N ILE A 261 -8.03 -2.31 12.71
CA ILE A 261 -9.13 -3.24 12.44
C ILE A 261 -10.40 -2.82 13.21
N GLU A 262 -10.27 -2.55 14.50
CA GLU A 262 -11.39 -2.11 15.34
C GLU A 262 -12.04 -0.82 14.80
N ALA A 263 -11.24 0.12 14.30
CA ALA A 263 -11.74 1.34 13.70
C ALA A 263 -12.56 1.07 12.43
N PHE A 264 -12.09 0.20 11.54
CA PHE A 264 -12.83 -0.17 10.34
C PHE A 264 -14.18 -0.83 10.67
N ILE A 265 -14.19 -1.75 11.64
CA ILE A 265 -15.40 -2.49 12.03
C ILE A 265 -16.38 -1.58 12.79
N ASN A 266 -15.90 -0.87 13.82
CA ASN A 266 -16.75 -0.19 14.77
C ASN A 266 -17.23 1.19 14.28
N HIS A 267 -16.45 1.85 13.42
CA HIS A 267 -16.73 3.24 13.02
C HIS A 267 -16.96 3.43 11.52
N PHE A 268 -16.52 2.48 10.68
CA PHE A 268 -16.60 2.64 9.22
C PHE A 268 -17.39 1.55 8.50
N ASN A 269 -18.10 0.70 9.26
CA ASN A 269 -18.97 -0.35 8.71
C ASN A 269 -18.28 -1.30 7.73
N TYR A 270 -17.05 -1.71 8.05
CA TYR A 270 -16.37 -2.78 7.32
C TYR A 270 -16.66 -4.15 7.94
N ASN A 271 -16.40 -5.20 7.18
CA ASN A 271 -16.70 -6.58 7.54
C ASN A 271 -16.08 -6.96 8.90
N ASP A 272 -16.88 -7.55 9.78
CA ASP A 272 -16.49 -7.95 11.13
C ASP A 272 -15.54 -9.16 11.18
N THR A 273 -15.36 -9.87 10.05
CA THR A 273 -14.35 -10.93 9.91
C THR A 273 -12.97 -10.39 9.54
N ALA A 274 -12.85 -9.07 9.29
CA ALA A 274 -11.57 -8.44 9.00
C ALA A 274 -10.56 -8.68 10.12
N HIS A 275 -9.36 -9.07 9.75
CA HIS A 275 -8.25 -9.30 10.69
C HIS A 275 -6.90 -9.12 10.01
N TYR A 276 -5.85 -8.93 10.78
CA TYR A 276 -4.50 -8.92 10.22
C TYR A 276 -3.85 -10.30 10.37
N VAL A 277 -3.05 -10.68 9.36
CA VAL A 277 -2.28 -11.92 9.37
C VAL A 277 -0.79 -11.60 9.35
N PRO A 278 0.00 -12.12 10.30
CA PRO A 278 1.44 -11.91 10.32
C PRO A 278 2.14 -12.77 9.27
N ARG A 279 3.15 -12.21 8.63
CA ARG A 279 3.97 -12.85 7.60
C ARG A 279 4.62 -14.16 8.10
N SER A 280 5.01 -14.23 9.37
CA SER A 280 5.67 -15.37 9.99
C SER A 280 4.87 -16.68 9.97
N ARG A 281 3.57 -16.61 9.70
CA ARG A 281 2.70 -17.80 9.62
C ARG A 281 2.69 -18.49 8.27
N TYR A 282 3.34 -17.91 7.26
CA TYR A 282 3.25 -18.36 5.87
C TYR A 282 4.64 -18.50 5.26
N ASP A 283 4.84 -19.48 4.40
CA ASP A 283 6.00 -19.50 3.51
C ASP A 283 5.84 -18.44 2.39
N GLU A 284 6.92 -18.20 1.63
CA GLU A 284 6.89 -17.15 0.60
C GLU A 284 5.83 -17.44 -0.48
N PRO A 285 5.70 -18.67 -1.05
CA PRO A 285 4.68 -18.94 -2.05
C PRO A 285 3.27 -18.68 -1.55
N ALA A 286 2.90 -19.14 -0.37
CA ALA A 286 1.57 -18.95 0.20
C ALA A 286 1.28 -17.46 0.49
N TRP A 287 2.27 -16.71 0.96
CA TRP A 287 2.14 -15.28 1.18
C TRP A 287 1.89 -14.51 -0.11
N MET A 288 2.69 -14.78 -1.14
CA MET A 288 2.54 -14.13 -2.43
C MET A 288 1.24 -14.53 -3.12
N GLU A 289 0.80 -15.78 -2.96
CA GLU A 289 -0.49 -16.24 -3.48
C GLU A 289 -1.66 -15.47 -2.88
N MET A 290 -1.65 -15.20 -1.56
CA MET A 290 -2.67 -14.36 -0.91
C MET A 290 -2.67 -12.95 -1.49
N ILE A 291 -1.48 -12.35 -1.70
CA ILE A 291 -1.35 -11.01 -2.30
C ILE A 291 -1.93 -11.02 -3.72
N TYR A 292 -1.55 -11.99 -4.55
CA TYR A 292 -2.05 -12.07 -5.93
C TYR A 292 -3.56 -12.30 -5.97
N SER A 293 -4.09 -13.14 -5.09
CA SER A 293 -5.53 -13.39 -5.00
C SER A 293 -6.32 -12.13 -4.67
N MET A 294 -5.90 -11.38 -3.65
CA MET A 294 -6.57 -10.15 -3.25
C MET A 294 -6.54 -9.09 -4.35
N LEU A 295 -5.35 -8.84 -4.91
CA LEU A 295 -5.18 -7.81 -5.95
C LEU A 295 -5.88 -8.18 -7.27
N SER A 296 -5.88 -9.45 -7.64
CA SER A 296 -6.61 -9.94 -8.84
C SER A 296 -8.12 -9.79 -8.72
N SER A 297 -8.63 -9.79 -7.49
CA SER A 297 -10.05 -9.55 -7.19
C SER A 297 -10.37 -8.06 -6.98
N GLY A 298 -9.46 -7.15 -7.36
CA GLY A 298 -9.67 -5.71 -7.22
C GLY A 298 -9.57 -5.18 -5.78
N ASN A 299 -8.99 -5.95 -4.85
CA ASN A 299 -8.89 -5.55 -3.45
C ASN A 299 -7.46 -5.09 -3.12
N PRO A 300 -7.21 -3.80 -2.88
CA PRO A 300 -5.94 -3.32 -2.37
C PRO A 300 -5.67 -3.89 -0.98
N ILE A 301 -4.42 -3.91 -0.58
CA ILE A 301 -4.00 -4.50 0.69
C ILE A 301 -3.42 -3.42 1.59
N LEU A 302 -4.05 -3.17 2.74
CA LEU A 302 -3.41 -2.44 3.80
C LEU A 302 -2.33 -3.33 4.40
N TYR A 303 -1.10 -2.80 4.51
CA TYR A 303 0.07 -3.54 4.93
C TYR A 303 0.80 -2.83 6.06
N SER A 304 1.29 -3.59 7.00
CA SER A 304 2.04 -3.11 8.16
C SER A 304 3.46 -3.69 8.15
N ALA A 305 4.43 -2.85 8.41
CA ALA A 305 5.82 -3.25 8.57
C ALA A 305 6.47 -2.50 9.73
N LYS A 306 7.30 -3.18 10.54
CA LYS A 306 7.94 -2.62 11.73
C LYS A 306 9.44 -2.89 11.72
N ASP A 307 10.25 -1.99 12.25
CA ASP A 307 11.69 -2.21 12.48
C ASP A 307 11.95 -2.41 13.98
N ILE A 308 12.51 -3.57 14.31
CA ILE A 308 12.84 -3.95 15.69
C ILE A 308 14.25 -3.54 16.13
N ASN A 309 15.09 -3.10 15.20
CA ASN A 309 16.51 -2.82 15.46
C ASN A 309 16.78 -1.38 15.89
N ILE A 310 15.74 -0.64 16.27
CA ILE A 310 15.89 0.71 16.84
C ILE A 310 16.28 0.60 18.31
N PRO A 311 17.22 1.45 18.79
CA PRO A 311 17.62 1.45 20.19
C PRO A 311 16.41 1.53 21.13
N ALA A 312 16.46 0.77 22.22
CA ALA A 312 15.38 0.47 23.13
C ALA A 312 14.31 1.57 23.30
N GLY A 313 13.10 1.29 22.91
CA GLY A 313 11.89 2.06 23.23
C GLY A 313 11.16 2.73 22.08
N ILE A 314 11.69 2.78 20.87
CA ILE A 314 10.99 3.34 19.71
C ILE A 314 10.75 2.20 18.71
N ILE A 315 9.49 1.78 18.55
CA ILE A 315 9.08 0.91 17.45
C ILE A 315 8.77 1.83 16.27
N ALA A 316 9.66 1.92 15.30
CA ALA A 316 9.32 2.52 14.02
C ALA A 316 8.58 1.49 13.19
N GLY A 317 7.31 1.76 12.93
CA GLY A 317 6.48 1.01 12.00
C GLY A 317 5.97 1.92 10.91
N HIS A 318 5.55 1.33 9.80
CA HIS A 318 4.88 2.04 8.74
C HIS A 318 3.71 1.21 8.20
N ASN A 319 2.57 1.87 8.01
CA ASN A 319 1.43 1.31 7.29
C ASN A 319 1.38 1.94 5.91
N PHE A 320 1.13 1.12 4.90
CA PHE A 320 1.08 1.53 3.50
C PHE A 320 0.13 0.63 2.71
N ILE A 321 -0.09 0.93 1.44
CA ILE A 321 -0.98 0.14 0.59
C ILE A 321 -0.15 -0.63 -0.45
N ILE A 322 -0.44 -1.91 -0.62
CA ILE A 322 -0.06 -2.71 -1.77
C ILE A 322 -1.28 -2.78 -2.68
N ASP A 323 -1.14 -2.33 -3.93
CA ASP A 323 -2.29 -2.12 -4.80
C ASP A 323 -2.09 -2.61 -6.24
N GLY A 324 -1.04 -3.38 -6.51
CA GLY A 324 -0.79 -3.96 -7.82
C GLY A 324 0.41 -4.90 -7.80
N TYR A 325 0.67 -5.57 -8.91
CA TYR A 325 1.87 -6.40 -9.13
C TYR A 325 2.22 -6.51 -10.61
N ASP A 326 3.50 -6.80 -10.88
CA ASP A 326 4.00 -6.99 -12.24
C ASP A 326 4.24 -8.48 -12.58
N GLU A 327 4.53 -8.75 -13.86
CA GLU A 327 4.82 -10.09 -14.40
C GLU A 327 6.08 -10.75 -13.80
N ASN A 328 6.89 -10.00 -13.06
CA ASN A 328 8.10 -10.51 -12.42
C ASN A 328 7.90 -10.86 -10.95
N GLY A 329 6.70 -10.60 -10.41
CA GLY A 329 6.34 -10.87 -9.02
C GLY A 329 6.70 -9.74 -8.05
N LEU A 330 7.00 -8.54 -8.56
CA LEU A 330 7.14 -7.35 -7.72
C LEU A 330 5.76 -6.74 -7.47
N VAL A 331 5.51 -6.31 -6.24
CA VAL A 331 4.26 -5.67 -5.85
C VAL A 331 4.35 -4.15 -5.92
N HIS A 332 3.31 -3.49 -6.42
CA HIS A 332 3.24 -2.04 -6.38
C HIS A 332 2.89 -1.57 -4.97
N VAL A 333 3.63 -0.58 -4.49
CA VAL A 333 3.48 0.00 -3.15
C VAL A 333 3.21 1.50 -3.25
N ASN A 334 2.13 1.93 -2.61
CA ASN A 334 1.86 3.33 -2.31
C ASN A 334 2.26 3.60 -0.85
N TRP A 335 3.37 4.31 -0.66
CA TRP A 335 3.96 4.58 0.66
C TRP A 335 3.18 5.61 1.50
N GLY A 336 2.20 6.31 0.92
CA GLY A 336 1.53 7.43 1.59
C GLY A 336 2.45 8.65 1.76
N TRP A 337 3.29 8.93 0.78
CA TRP A 337 4.29 10.01 0.83
C TRP A 337 4.29 10.84 -0.46
N TYR A 338 3.11 11.38 -0.82
CA TYR A 338 2.91 12.23 -2.00
C TYR A 338 3.35 11.57 -3.33
N GLY A 339 3.22 10.26 -3.43
CA GLY A 339 3.66 9.48 -4.59
C GLY A 339 5.18 9.34 -4.73
N VAL A 340 5.97 10.00 -3.86
CA VAL A 340 7.43 9.88 -3.87
C VAL A 340 7.82 8.45 -3.53
N GLU A 341 8.67 7.85 -4.36
CA GLU A 341 9.15 6.48 -4.27
C GLU A 341 8.06 5.39 -4.41
N ASN A 342 6.82 5.75 -4.78
CA ASN A 342 5.84 4.75 -5.17
C ASN A 342 6.34 3.93 -6.37
N GLY A 343 6.11 2.63 -6.37
CA GLY A 343 6.63 1.76 -7.44
C GLY A 343 6.50 0.29 -7.11
N TYR A 344 7.19 -0.55 -7.86
CA TYR A 344 7.20 -2.00 -7.73
C TYR A 344 8.40 -2.45 -6.90
N PHE A 345 8.17 -3.31 -5.90
CA PHE A 345 9.15 -3.73 -4.90
C PHE A 345 9.16 -5.25 -4.74
N ASP A 346 10.34 -5.84 -4.58
CA ASP A 346 10.50 -7.21 -4.13
C ASP A 346 10.29 -7.27 -2.60
N ILE A 347 9.04 -7.41 -2.19
CA ILE A 347 8.69 -7.48 -0.77
C ILE A 347 9.00 -8.85 -0.16
N ALA A 348 9.07 -9.89 -0.98
CA ALA A 348 9.39 -11.25 -0.56
C ALA A 348 10.87 -11.42 -0.15
N LEU A 349 11.76 -10.54 -0.64
CA LEU A 349 13.19 -10.52 -0.30
C LEU A 349 13.44 -10.35 1.21
N LEU A 350 12.52 -9.76 1.95
CA LEU A 350 12.67 -9.43 3.36
C LEU A 350 12.57 -10.65 4.31
N ASN A 351 12.41 -11.86 3.77
CA ASN A 351 12.23 -13.09 4.53
C ASN A 351 13.41 -14.06 4.45
N VAL A 352 14.61 -13.60 4.09
CA VAL A 352 15.74 -14.47 3.83
C VAL A 352 16.64 -14.63 5.05
N LEU A 353 16.83 -15.91 5.47
CA LEU A 353 17.81 -16.40 6.45
C LEU A 353 17.53 -16.07 7.93
N GLN A 354 18.47 -15.49 8.65
CA GLN A 354 18.45 -15.36 10.12
C GLN A 354 17.76 -14.10 10.65
N TYR A 355 17.30 -13.22 9.76
CA TYR A 355 16.57 -12.02 10.13
C TYR A 355 15.09 -12.26 9.87
N THR A 356 14.39 -12.62 10.92
CA THR A 356 12.94 -12.76 10.93
C THR A 356 12.30 -11.38 10.99
N TYR A 357 12.28 -10.65 9.87
CA TYR A 357 11.34 -9.53 9.70
C TYR A 357 9.90 -10.05 9.60
N ASP A 358 9.71 -11.36 9.62
CA ASP A 358 8.46 -12.07 9.49
C ASP A 358 7.44 -11.66 10.56
N ASP A 359 7.86 -11.56 11.83
CA ASP A 359 6.99 -11.20 12.95
C ASP A 359 6.55 -9.73 12.93
N TRP A 360 7.12 -8.93 12.02
CA TRP A 360 6.94 -7.50 11.96
C TRP A 360 6.32 -7.02 10.66
N GLN A 361 5.90 -7.94 9.80
CA GLN A 361 5.10 -7.70 8.62
C GLN A 361 3.74 -8.35 8.78
N ALA A 362 2.69 -7.62 8.42
CA ALA A 362 1.33 -8.14 8.41
C ALA A 362 0.52 -7.51 7.25
N MET A 363 -0.40 -8.27 6.70
CA MET A 363 -1.42 -7.75 5.80
C MET A 363 -2.81 -7.86 6.44
N TYR A 364 -3.70 -6.98 6.05
CA TYR A 364 -5.08 -6.99 6.51
C TYR A 364 -5.92 -7.76 5.50
N VAL A 365 -6.65 -8.75 5.97
CA VAL A 365 -7.49 -9.63 5.15
C VAL A 365 -8.95 -9.54 5.58
N GLY A 366 -9.88 -9.79 4.66
CA GLY A 366 -11.31 -9.67 4.92
C GLY A 366 -11.79 -8.24 5.12
N LEU A 367 -10.98 -7.25 4.74
CA LEU A 367 -11.28 -5.83 4.94
C LEU A 367 -12.12 -5.31 3.76
N TYR A 368 -13.41 -5.63 3.77
CA TYR A 368 -14.35 -5.22 2.73
C TYR A 368 -15.45 -4.33 3.32
N PRO A 369 -15.92 -3.30 2.56
CA PRO A 369 -17.09 -2.53 2.93
C PRO A 369 -18.31 -3.43 3.17
N ASN A 370 -19.04 -3.23 4.27
CA ASN A 370 -20.36 -3.82 4.46
C ASN A 370 -21.38 -2.96 3.68
N ARG A 371 -21.36 -3.05 2.37
CA ARG A 371 -22.40 -2.45 1.56
C ARG A 371 -23.68 -3.24 1.78
N GLU A 372 -24.82 -2.57 1.92
CA GLU A 372 -26.10 -3.26 1.73
C GLU A 372 -26.07 -3.82 0.31
N HIS A 373 -26.16 -5.13 0.20
CA HIS A 373 -26.19 -5.77 -1.10
C HIS A 373 -27.43 -5.28 -1.83
N LEU A 374 -27.23 -4.44 -2.83
CA LEU A 374 -28.31 -4.05 -3.73
C LEU A 374 -28.48 -5.20 -4.74
N PRO A 375 -29.65 -5.85 -4.79
CA PRO A 375 -29.90 -6.83 -5.85
C PRO A 375 -29.65 -6.18 -7.20
N GLY A 376 -28.78 -6.77 -8.00
CA GLY A 376 -28.36 -6.22 -9.29
C GLY A 376 -27.07 -5.42 -9.30
N ASP A 377 -26.48 -5.08 -8.16
CA ASP A 377 -25.13 -4.52 -8.06
C ASP A 377 -24.10 -5.65 -8.17
N VAL A 378 -23.88 -6.09 -9.40
CA VAL A 378 -23.11 -7.31 -9.70
C VAL A 378 -21.63 -7.10 -9.47
N ASN A 379 -21.14 -5.86 -9.68
CA ASN A 379 -19.75 -5.47 -9.48
C ASN A 379 -19.44 -4.96 -8.06
N ASP A 380 -20.49 -4.88 -7.19
CA ASP A 380 -20.40 -4.44 -5.78
C ASP A 380 -19.82 -3.03 -5.61
N ASP A 381 -20.11 -2.12 -6.57
CA ASP A 381 -19.66 -0.74 -6.49
C ASP A 381 -20.59 0.18 -5.68
N GLY A 382 -21.74 -0.37 -5.22
CA GLY A 382 -22.78 0.31 -4.45
C GLY A 382 -23.73 1.15 -5.29
N LYS A 383 -23.75 0.96 -6.61
CA LYS A 383 -24.65 1.62 -7.56
C LYS A 383 -25.30 0.55 -8.45
N LEU A 384 -26.44 0.87 -9.03
CA LEU A 384 -27.02 0.06 -10.10
C LEU A 384 -26.83 0.81 -11.42
N GLY A 385 -26.08 0.20 -12.33
CA GLY A 385 -25.68 0.80 -13.59
C GLY A 385 -25.68 -0.15 -14.77
N ILE A 386 -25.34 0.36 -15.95
CA ILE A 386 -25.21 -0.46 -17.15
C ILE A 386 -23.97 -1.38 -17.09
N ASP A 387 -22.98 -1.03 -16.29
CA ASP A 387 -21.82 -1.83 -15.97
C ASP A 387 -22.18 -3.14 -15.26
N ASP A 388 -23.13 -3.12 -14.30
CA ASP A 388 -23.65 -4.33 -13.67
C ASP A 388 -24.32 -5.26 -14.67
N VAL A 389 -25.06 -4.71 -15.62
CA VAL A 389 -25.66 -5.50 -16.72
C VAL A 389 -24.57 -6.19 -17.54
N THR A 390 -23.48 -5.47 -17.83
CA THR A 390 -22.34 -6.02 -18.57
C THR A 390 -21.64 -7.11 -17.78
N ASP A 391 -21.39 -6.89 -16.50
CA ASP A 391 -20.73 -7.84 -15.62
C ASP A 391 -21.57 -9.09 -15.38
N LEU A 392 -22.90 -8.96 -15.28
CA LEU A 392 -23.83 -10.09 -15.21
C LEU A 392 -23.81 -10.93 -16.49
N ILE A 393 -23.79 -10.27 -17.66
CA ILE A 393 -23.67 -10.96 -18.95
C ILE A 393 -22.34 -11.71 -19.04
N ASP A 394 -21.22 -11.07 -18.68
CA ASP A 394 -19.90 -11.69 -18.71
C ASP A 394 -19.79 -12.85 -17.71
N PHE A 395 -20.42 -12.73 -16.53
CA PHE A 395 -20.53 -13.78 -15.54
C PHE A 395 -21.25 -15.03 -16.10
N LEU A 396 -22.36 -14.82 -16.80
CA LEU A 396 -23.13 -15.91 -17.44
C LEU A 396 -22.38 -16.53 -18.64
N LEU A 397 -21.72 -15.71 -19.46
CA LEU A 397 -20.93 -16.17 -20.60
C LEU A 397 -19.71 -17.00 -20.16
N ALA A 398 -19.16 -16.73 -18.98
CA ALA A 398 -18.12 -17.54 -18.37
C ALA A 398 -18.62 -18.89 -17.85
N GLY A 399 -19.92 -19.19 -17.97
CA GLY A 399 -20.53 -20.43 -17.52
C GLY A 399 -20.79 -20.49 -16.01
N ASN A 400 -20.76 -19.37 -15.32
CA ASN A 400 -21.05 -19.27 -13.90
C ASN A 400 -22.57 -19.21 -13.67
N SER A 401 -23.05 -19.93 -12.66
CA SER A 401 -24.47 -19.97 -12.29
C SER A 401 -24.71 -19.92 -10.79
N ALA A 402 -23.65 -19.69 -10.01
CA ALA A 402 -23.69 -19.58 -8.55
C ALA A 402 -22.47 -18.82 -8.03
N GLY A 403 -22.59 -18.24 -6.83
CA GLY A 403 -21.46 -17.60 -6.12
C GLY A 403 -21.48 -16.07 -6.11
N ASN A 404 -22.46 -15.43 -6.77
CA ASN A 404 -22.72 -14.01 -6.65
C ASN A 404 -24.20 -13.79 -6.32
N ASN A 405 -24.53 -13.55 -5.05
CA ASN A 405 -25.91 -13.38 -4.61
C ASN A 405 -26.59 -12.11 -5.17
N GLN A 406 -25.82 -11.11 -5.59
CA GLN A 406 -26.35 -9.88 -6.21
C GLN A 406 -26.80 -10.11 -7.66
N ALA A 407 -26.26 -11.14 -8.29
CA ALA A 407 -26.58 -11.52 -9.66
C ALA A 407 -27.94 -12.24 -9.82
N ASP A 408 -28.55 -12.72 -8.72
CA ASP A 408 -29.91 -13.22 -8.63
C ASP A 408 -30.86 -12.04 -8.38
N VAL A 409 -31.15 -11.30 -9.43
CA VAL A 409 -31.85 -9.99 -9.35
C VAL A 409 -33.34 -10.17 -9.12
N ASP A 410 -33.94 -11.26 -9.62
CA ASP A 410 -35.35 -11.57 -9.44
C ASP A 410 -35.64 -12.44 -8.20
N ALA A 411 -34.58 -12.84 -7.48
CA ALA A 411 -34.61 -13.64 -6.26
C ALA A 411 -35.29 -15.04 -6.44
N ASP A 412 -35.16 -15.64 -7.62
CA ASP A 412 -35.69 -16.97 -7.88
C ASP A 412 -34.74 -18.10 -7.45
N GLY A 413 -33.52 -17.75 -6.98
CA GLY A 413 -32.48 -18.66 -6.53
C GLY A 413 -31.61 -19.21 -7.65
N ARG A 414 -31.67 -18.63 -8.86
CA ARG A 414 -30.87 -19.00 -10.03
C ARG A 414 -30.28 -17.73 -10.66
N ILE A 415 -29.10 -17.82 -11.18
CA ILE A 415 -28.50 -16.73 -11.96
C ILE A 415 -28.64 -17.11 -13.45
N SER A 416 -29.39 -16.32 -14.20
CA SER A 416 -29.79 -16.61 -15.55
C SER A 416 -29.98 -15.35 -16.41
N ILE A 417 -30.43 -15.49 -17.64
CA ILE A 417 -30.74 -14.36 -18.53
C ILE A 417 -31.97 -13.56 -18.06
N GLU A 418 -32.84 -14.16 -17.25
CA GLU A 418 -33.97 -13.48 -16.63
C GLU A 418 -33.51 -12.37 -15.68
N ASP A 419 -32.39 -12.58 -14.94
CA ASP A 419 -31.80 -11.56 -14.08
C ASP A 419 -31.25 -10.36 -14.85
N VAL A 420 -30.65 -10.63 -16.02
CA VAL A 420 -30.20 -9.56 -16.93
C VAL A 420 -31.37 -8.70 -17.38
N THR A 421 -32.47 -9.33 -17.76
CA THR A 421 -33.68 -8.60 -18.20
C THR A 421 -34.34 -7.85 -17.06
N THR A 422 -34.40 -8.44 -15.88
CA THR A 422 -34.90 -7.80 -14.65
C THR A 422 -34.07 -6.56 -14.26
N LEU A 423 -32.74 -6.66 -14.32
CA LEU A 423 -31.85 -5.53 -14.06
C LEU A 423 -32.03 -4.40 -15.09
N ILE A 424 -32.12 -4.74 -16.37
CA ILE A 424 -32.37 -3.76 -17.44
C ILE A 424 -33.70 -3.04 -17.21
N ASP A 425 -34.79 -3.81 -16.94
CA ASP A 425 -36.12 -3.24 -16.69
C ASP A 425 -36.12 -2.33 -15.45
N PHE A 426 -35.37 -2.70 -14.40
CA PHE A 426 -35.20 -1.87 -13.22
C PHE A 426 -34.49 -0.54 -13.55
N LEU A 427 -33.40 -0.58 -14.32
CA LEU A 427 -32.65 0.62 -14.72
C LEU A 427 -33.48 1.53 -15.64
N LEU A 428 -34.29 0.96 -16.56
CA LEU A 428 -35.12 1.72 -17.48
C LEU A 428 -36.35 2.33 -16.78
N SER A 429 -36.87 1.69 -15.73
CA SER A 429 -38.02 2.22 -14.98
C SER A 429 -37.71 3.44 -14.15
N GLY A 430 -36.44 3.80 -14.01
CA GLY A 430 -35.94 4.94 -13.21
C GLY A 430 -36.46 4.86 -11.79
N ASN A 431 -35.66 4.52 -10.82
CA ASN A 431 -35.98 4.44 -9.38
C ASN A 431 -37.18 5.33 -9.01
N LYS A 432 -38.35 4.77 -8.84
CA LYS A 432 -39.49 5.44 -8.22
C LYS A 432 -39.71 4.91 -6.82
#